data_d122fa55e360bf56cc9db25363147c2b
#
_entry.id   d122fa55e360bf56cc9db25363147c2b
#
_cell.length_a   1.000
_cell.length_b   1.000
_cell.length_c   1.000
_cell.angle_alpha   90.00
_cell.angle_beta   90.00
_cell.angle_gamma   90.00
#
_symmetry.space_group_name_H-M   'P 1'
#
loop_
_entity.id
_entity.type
_entity.pdbx_description
1 polymer ?
#
loop_
_entity_poly.entity_id
_entity_poly.type
_entity_poly.pdbx_seq_one_letter_code
_entity_poly.pdbx_strand_id
1 'polypeptide(L)'
;SFSNAEDAYAKGDYEQAFQDVAGLEVKEKDQDTYRKYRILAYTAGQYRAYQNLVNQKIYDMALDSLISTIGRCEEYSSDAKELGCEGEISDIQAKAEEALEAFKIDTKKALEVYDMKDRTAYSKEIYQILDDAGLSEE
;
A
#
# COMPACT_ATOMS: atom_id res chain seq x y z
N SER A 1 -12.92 -0.41 -19.79
CA SER A 1 -12.31 -1.36 -20.74
C SER A 1 -10.80 -1.49 -20.49
N PHE A 2 -10.20 -2.52 -21.02
CA PHE A 2 -8.75 -2.69 -20.94
C PHE A 2 -7.99 -1.58 -21.64
N SER A 3 -8.53 -1.00 -22.71
CA SER A 3 -7.92 0.15 -23.37
C SER A 3 -7.87 1.38 -22.44
N ASN A 4 -8.97 1.68 -21.76
CA ASN A 4 -9.01 2.78 -20.77
C ASN A 4 -8.06 2.49 -19.60
N ALA A 5 -8.00 1.25 -19.17
CA ALA A 5 -7.11 0.84 -18.08
C ALA A 5 -5.63 1.02 -18.46
N GLU A 6 -5.26 0.72 -19.69
CA GLU A 6 -3.89 0.94 -20.17
C GLU A 6 -3.51 2.42 -20.09
N ASP A 7 -4.41 3.33 -20.46
CA ASP A 7 -4.19 4.76 -20.38
C ASP A 7 -4.00 5.22 -18.91
N ALA A 8 -4.84 4.73 -18.01
CA ALA A 8 -4.73 5.03 -16.57
C ALA A 8 -3.41 4.48 -16.00
N TYR A 9 -3.06 3.25 -16.35
CA TYR A 9 -1.80 2.63 -15.95
C TYR A 9 -0.59 3.43 -16.40
N ALA A 10 -0.60 3.88 -17.66
CA ALA A 10 0.50 4.67 -18.22
C ALA A 10 0.69 6.00 -17.49
N LYS A 11 -0.37 6.54 -16.90
CA LYS A 11 -0.31 7.77 -16.07
C LYS A 11 0.07 7.50 -14.63
N GLY A 12 0.25 6.24 -14.23
CA GLY A 12 0.50 5.85 -12.85
C GLY A 12 -0.74 5.84 -11.95
N ASP A 13 -1.93 5.94 -12.54
CA ASP A 13 -3.19 5.86 -11.81
C ASP A 13 -3.66 4.40 -11.74
N TYR A 14 -3.03 3.65 -10.84
CA TYR A 14 -3.26 2.20 -10.72
C TYR A 14 -4.66 1.88 -10.20
N GLU A 15 -5.21 2.69 -9.31
CA GLU A 15 -6.56 2.49 -8.81
C GLU A 15 -7.60 2.62 -9.92
N GLN A 16 -7.45 3.64 -10.77
CA GLN A 16 -8.35 3.82 -11.92
C GLN A 16 -8.20 2.68 -12.93
N ALA A 17 -6.96 2.25 -13.20
CA ALA A 17 -6.71 1.12 -14.10
C ALA A 17 -7.46 -0.12 -13.64
N PHE A 18 -7.40 -0.42 -12.35
CA PHE A 18 -8.13 -1.57 -11.81
C PHE A 18 -9.65 -1.37 -11.86
N GLN A 19 -10.14 -0.18 -11.50
CA GLN A 19 -11.58 0.12 -11.58
C GLN A 19 -12.13 -0.09 -13.00
N ASP A 20 -11.37 0.27 -14.00
CA ASP A 20 -11.77 0.15 -15.41
C ASP A 20 -11.97 -1.31 -15.83
N VAL A 21 -11.37 -2.27 -15.15
CA VAL A 21 -11.46 -3.70 -15.49
C VAL A 21 -12.16 -4.55 -14.43
N ALA A 22 -12.35 -4.06 -13.22
CA ALA A 22 -12.82 -4.85 -12.07
C ALA A 22 -14.22 -5.45 -12.28
N GLY A 23 -15.09 -4.80 -13.04
CA GLY A 23 -16.44 -5.28 -13.33
C GLY A 23 -16.58 -6.06 -14.63
N LEU A 24 -15.49 -6.26 -15.35
CA LEU A 24 -15.52 -6.93 -16.64
C LEU A 24 -15.29 -8.43 -16.51
N GLU A 25 -15.81 -9.18 -17.47
CA GLU A 25 -15.41 -10.56 -17.66
C GLU A 25 -13.96 -10.59 -18.14
N VAL A 26 -13.09 -11.26 -17.38
CA VAL A 26 -11.65 -11.30 -17.67
C VAL A 26 -11.35 -12.55 -18.51
N LYS A 27 -10.99 -12.34 -19.75
CA LYS A 27 -10.57 -13.41 -20.65
C LYS A 27 -9.22 -13.95 -20.22
N GLU A 28 -8.93 -15.21 -20.57
CA GLU A 28 -7.68 -15.86 -20.19
C GLU A 28 -6.44 -15.04 -20.58
N LYS A 29 -6.45 -14.44 -21.78
CA LYS A 29 -5.35 -13.60 -22.26
C LYS A 29 -5.11 -12.34 -21.43
N ASP A 30 -6.11 -11.89 -20.66
CA ASP A 30 -6.07 -10.65 -19.90
C ASP A 30 -5.89 -10.88 -18.38
N GLN A 31 -5.80 -12.13 -17.94
CA GLN A 31 -5.77 -12.44 -16.51
C GLN A 31 -4.52 -11.90 -15.81
N ASP A 32 -3.35 -11.99 -16.43
CA ASP A 32 -2.13 -11.45 -15.82
C ASP A 32 -2.16 -9.93 -15.73
N THR A 33 -2.71 -9.26 -16.75
CA THR A 33 -2.91 -7.81 -16.71
C THR A 33 -3.87 -7.41 -15.61
N TYR A 34 -4.98 -8.14 -15.46
CA TYR A 34 -5.94 -7.94 -14.38
C TYR A 34 -5.29 -8.09 -13.00
N ARG A 35 -4.53 -9.16 -12.81
CA ARG A 35 -3.80 -9.41 -11.54
C ARG A 35 -2.81 -8.29 -11.25
N LYS A 36 -2.07 -7.85 -12.26
CA LYS A 36 -1.11 -6.75 -12.14
C LYS A 36 -1.81 -5.47 -11.65
N TYR A 37 -2.89 -5.09 -12.31
CA TYR A 37 -3.64 -3.89 -11.93
C TYR A 37 -4.20 -4.01 -10.52
N ARG A 38 -4.67 -5.19 -10.13
CA ARG A 38 -5.23 -5.41 -8.79
C ARG A 38 -4.19 -5.21 -7.69
N ILE A 39 -3.04 -5.84 -7.80
CA ILE A 39 -2.01 -5.72 -6.76
C ILE A 39 -1.46 -4.29 -6.69
N LEU A 40 -1.31 -3.62 -7.81
CA LEU A 40 -0.87 -2.22 -7.84
C LEU A 40 -1.94 -1.29 -7.24
N ALA A 41 -3.21 -1.51 -7.57
CA ALA A 41 -4.30 -0.72 -7.02
C ALA A 41 -4.40 -0.89 -5.50
N TYR A 42 -4.29 -2.10 -5.00
CA TYR A 42 -4.38 -2.39 -3.57
C TYR A 42 -3.21 -1.78 -2.79
N THR A 43 -2.02 -1.78 -3.38
CA THR A 43 -0.82 -1.22 -2.74
C THR A 43 -0.83 0.30 -2.82
N ALA A 44 -1.05 0.85 -4.00
CA ALA A 44 -1.12 2.31 -4.20
C ALA A 44 -2.29 2.92 -3.43
N GLY A 45 -3.40 2.21 -3.32
CA GLY A 45 -4.57 2.66 -2.57
C GLY A 45 -4.28 2.84 -1.08
N GLN A 46 -3.50 1.95 -0.49
CA GLN A 46 -3.07 2.09 0.90
C GLN A 46 -2.15 3.28 1.10
N TYR A 47 -1.22 3.49 0.18
CA TYR A 47 -0.33 4.64 0.25
C TYR A 47 -1.11 5.95 0.10
N ARG A 48 -2.07 6.02 -0.81
CA ARG A 48 -2.93 7.19 -0.98
C ARG A 48 -3.77 7.46 0.27
N ALA A 49 -4.32 6.42 0.88
CA ALA A 49 -5.03 6.54 2.15
C ALA A 49 -4.12 7.14 3.24
N TYR A 50 -2.88 6.65 3.34
CA TYR A 50 -1.88 7.22 4.23
C TYR A 50 -1.71 8.72 3.98
N GLN A 51 -1.50 9.13 2.74
CA GLN A 51 -1.29 10.54 2.41
C GLN A 51 -2.47 11.42 2.82
N ASN A 52 -3.69 10.97 2.56
CA ASN A 52 -4.90 11.69 2.94
C ASN A 52 -5.05 11.82 4.45
N LEU A 53 -4.77 10.73 5.17
CA LEU A 53 -4.92 10.69 6.63
C LEU A 53 -3.85 11.53 7.34
N VAL A 54 -2.60 11.46 6.89
CA VAL A 54 -1.53 12.26 7.48
C VAL A 54 -1.75 13.75 7.26
N ASN A 55 -2.29 14.13 6.10
CA ASN A 55 -2.66 15.52 5.81
C ASN A 55 -3.74 16.03 6.74
N GLN A 56 -4.63 15.16 7.19
CA GLN A 56 -5.68 15.47 8.17
C GLN A 56 -5.19 15.31 9.61
N LYS A 57 -3.96 14.91 9.83
CA LYS A 57 -3.38 14.65 11.16
C LYS A 57 -4.09 13.52 11.92
N ILE A 58 -4.66 12.57 11.20
CA ILE A 58 -5.25 11.35 11.76
C ILE A 58 -4.16 10.28 11.78
N TYR A 59 -3.25 10.40 12.73
CA TYR A 59 -1.98 9.67 12.72
C TYR A 59 -2.10 8.17 12.98
N ASP A 60 -3.05 7.74 13.80
CA ASP A 60 -3.26 6.31 14.07
C ASP A 60 -3.68 5.55 12.80
N MET A 61 -4.67 6.07 12.09
CA MET A 61 -5.11 5.50 10.83
C MET A 61 -4.07 5.67 9.72
N ALA A 62 -3.36 6.80 9.71
CA ALA A 62 -2.28 7.03 8.75
C ALA A 62 -1.17 6.00 8.91
N LEU A 63 -0.72 5.76 10.14
CA LEU A 63 0.31 4.76 10.40
C LEU A 63 -0.15 3.36 10.03
N ASP A 64 -1.39 2.99 10.33
CA ASP A 64 -1.98 1.71 9.93
C ASP A 64 -1.92 1.54 8.40
N SER A 65 -2.34 2.56 7.64
CA SER A 65 -2.30 2.52 6.17
C SER A 65 -0.86 2.44 5.64
N LEU A 66 0.07 3.13 6.27
CA LEU A 66 1.48 3.10 5.88
C LEU A 66 2.11 1.73 6.12
N ILE A 67 1.86 1.15 7.29
CA ILE A 67 2.32 -0.21 7.62
C ILE A 67 1.71 -1.21 6.64
N SER A 68 0.44 -1.07 6.31
CA SER A 68 -0.22 -1.92 5.32
C SER A 68 0.40 -1.77 3.93
N THR A 69 0.82 -0.58 3.55
CA THR A 69 1.54 -0.35 2.28
C THR A 69 2.84 -1.16 2.26
N ILE A 70 3.65 -1.04 3.31
CA ILE A 70 4.92 -1.78 3.43
C ILE A 70 4.68 -3.28 3.38
N GLY A 71 3.71 -3.77 4.16
CA GLY A 71 3.38 -5.18 4.23
C GLY A 71 2.90 -5.74 2.89
N ARG A 72 2.08 -4.99 2.15
CA ARG A 72 1.61 -5.40 0.82
C ARG A 72 2.72 -5.42 -0.21
N CYS A 73 3.64 -4.47 -0.18
CA CYS A 73 4.82 -4.50 -1.05
C CYS A 73 5.61 -5.78 -0.85
N GLU A 74 5.80 -6.20 0.40
CA GLU A 74 6.48 -7.45 0.72
C GLU A 74 5.69 -8.67 0.25
N GLU A 75 4.40 -8.72 0.54
CA GLU A 75 3.53 -9.85 0.14
C GLU A 75 3.45 -10.01 -1.37
N TYR A 76 3.43 -8.90 -2.10
CA TYR A 76 3.26 -8.92 -3.56
C TYR A 76 4.58 -8.97 -4.32
N SER A 77 5.73 -9.00 -3.66
CA SER A 77 7.04 -8.95 -4.33
C SER A 77 7.23 -10.06 -5.35
N SER A 78 6.83 -11.28 -5.01
CA SER A 78 6.91 -12.44 -5.90
C SER A 78 5.96 -12.31 -7.09
N ASP A 79 4.70 -11.97 -6.84
CA ASP A 79 3.71 -11.77 -7.90
C ASP A 79 4.08 -10.61 -8.82
N ALA A 80 4.63 -9.53 -8.27
CA ALA A 80 5.08 -8.38 -9.05
C ALA A 80 6.19 -8.75 -10.03
N LYS A 81 7.10 -9.62 -9.59
CA LYS A 81 8.17 -10.15 -10.43
C LYS A 81 7.60 -10.96 -11.59
N GLU A 82 6.69 -11.88 -11.28
CA GLU A 82 6.01 -12.73 -12.27
C GLU A 82 5.22 -11.88 -13.28
N LEU A 83 4.55 -10.83 -12.80
CA LEU A 83 3.66 -9.99 -13.61
C LEU A 83 4.37 -8.82 -14.29
N GLY A 84 5.68 -8.66 -14.08
CA GLY A 84 6.46 -7.61 -14.73
C GLY A 84 6.22 -6.20 -14.16
N CYS A 85 5.76 -6.07 -12.92
CA CYS A 85 5.54 -4.78 -12.26
C CYS A 85 6.38 -4.58 -11.00
N GLU A 86 7.51 -5.24 -10.92
CA GLU A 86 8.44 -5.13 -9.77
C GLU A 86 8.91 -3.69 -9.56
N GLY A 87 9.17 -2.95 -10.65
CA GLY A 87 9.60 -1.55 -10.56
C GLY A 87 8.53 -0.66 -9.94
N GLU A 88 7.28 -0.85 -10.33
CA GLU A 88 6.16 -0.06 -9.79
C GLU A 88 5.95 -0.34 -8.30
N ILE A 89 6.02 -1.59 -7.88
CA ILE A 89 5.94 -1.95 -6.46
C ILE A 89 7.13 -1.36 -5.69
N SER A 90 8.35 -1.45 -6.24
CA SER A 90 9.54 -0.88 -5.61
C SER A 90 9.45 0.64 -5.43
N ASP A 91 8.86 1.34 -6.40
CA ASP A 91 8.65 2.79 -6.31
C ASP A 91 7.69 3.15 -5.17
N ILE A 92 6.59 2.40 -5.02
CA ILE A 92 5.64 2.60 -3.92
C ILE A 92 6.34 2.30 -2.58
N GLN A 93 7.09 1.21 -2.53
CA GLN A 93 7.82 0.81 -1.33
C GLN A 93 8.82 1.88 -0.90
N ALA A 94 9.58 2.44 -1.83
CA ALA A 94 10.57 3.48 -1.53
C ALA A 94 9.91 4.72 -0.91
N LYS A 95 8.77 5.16 -1.46
CA LYS A 95 8.00 6.28 -0.90
C LYS A 95 7.48 5.97 0.51
N ALA A 96 6.97 4.77 0.71
CA ALA A 96 6.45 4.35 2.02
C ALA A 96 7.56 4.25 3.06
N GLU A 97 8.73 3.72 2.68
CA GLU A 97 9.89 3.64 3.57
C GLU A 97 10.38 5.03 4.00
N GLU A 98 10.42 5.97 3.08
CA GLU A 98 10.76 7.35 3.40
C GLU A 98 9.75 7.95 4.39
N ALA A 99 8.46 7.68 4.19
CA ALA A 99 7.41 8.16 5.08
C ALA A 99 7.51 7.60 6.51
N LEU A 100 8.09 6.41 6.70
CA LEU A 100 8.29 5.83 8.03
C LEU A 100 9.16 6.71 8.95
N GLU A 101 10.01 7.55 8.38
CA GLU A 101 10.91 8.42 9.17
C GLU A 101 10.14 9.35 10.12
N ALA A 102 8.98 9.84 9.71
CA ALA A 102 8.13 10.70 10.55
C ALA A 102 7.63 9.95 11.80
N PHE A 103 7.53 8.64 11.73
CA PHE A 103 7.10 7.79 12.84
C PHE A 103 8.27 7.17 13.62
N LYS A 104 9.50 7.48 13.23
CA LYS A 104 10.73 7.00 13.87
C LYS A 104 10.84 5.48 13.97
N ILE A 105 10.35 4.80 12.95
CA ILE A 105 10.49 3.35 12.80
C ILE A 105 11.11 3.04 11.44
N ASP A 106 11.72 1.86 11.34
CA ASP A 106 12.30 1.36 10.10
C ASP A 106 11.38 0.31 9.45
N THR A 107 11.78 -0.14 8.27
CA THR A 107 11.04 -1.15 7.50
C THR A 107 10.89 -2.46 8.28
N LYS A 108 11.93 -2.88 8.98
CA LYS A 108 11.89 -4.10 9.79
C LYS A 108 10.80 -4.02 10.85
N LYS A 109 10.74 -2.89 11.57
CA LYS A 109 9.71 -2.65 12.59
C LYS A 109 8.32 -2.63 11.96
N ALA A 110 8.16 -1.94 10.82
CA ALA A 110 6.87 -1.89 10.12
C ALA A 110 6.38 -3.30 9.76
N LEU A 111 7.26 -4.17 9.24
CA LEU A 111 6.90 -5.55 8.89
C LEU A 111 6.56 -6.39 10.13
N GLU A 112 7.29 -6.22 11.22
CA GLU A 112 6.97 -6.90 12.48
C GLU A 112 5.57 -6.53 12.96
N VAL A 113 5.21 -5.26 12.92
CA VAL A 113 3.89 -4.78 13.30
C VAL A 113 2.82 -5.30 12.34
N TYR A 114 3.08 -5.25 11.05
CA TYR A 114 2.17 -5.77 10.03
C TYR A 114 1.81 -7.25 10.27
N ASP A 115 2.79 -8.04 10.70
CA ASP A 115 2.62 -9.48 10.92
C ASP A 115 1.90 -9.81 12.23
N MET A 116 1.65 -8.83 13.10
CA MET A 116 0.94 -9.04 14.36
C MET A 116 -0.51 -9.42 14.09
N LYS A 117 -0.93 -10.59 14.59
CA LYS A 117 -2.28 -11.10 14.37
C LYS A 117 -3.26 -10.71 15.47
N ASP A 118 -2.76 -10.56 16.70
CA ASP A 118 -3.57 -10.08 17.82
C ASP A 118 -3.88 -8.60 17.61
N ARG A 119 -5.17 -8.28 17.39
CA ARG A 119 -5.57 -6.91 17.07
C ARG A 119 -5.44 -5.95 18.23
N THR A 120 -5.56 -6.43 19.45
CA THR A 120 -5.33 -5.61 20.65
C THR A 120 -3.84 -5.26 20.77
N ALA A 121 -2.96 -6.23 20.58
CA ALA A 121 -1.51 -6.01 20.60
C ALA A 121 -1.09 -5.08 19.45
N TYR A 122 -1.66 -5.25 18.27
CA TYR A 122 -1.42 -4.37 17.13
C TYR A 122 -1.77 -2.93 17.46
N SER A 123 -2.97 -2.67 17.99
CA SER A 123 -3.41 -1.32 18.34
C SER A 123 -2.52 -0.69 19.40
N LYS A 124 -2.10 -1.45 20.40
CA LYS A 124 -1.17 -0.96 21.44
C LYS A 124 0.16 -0.55 20.82
N GLU A 125 0.66 -1.32 19.88
CA GLU A 125 1.94 -1.01 19.22
C GLU A 125 1.81 0.25 18.36
N ILE A 126 0.69 0.42 17.64
CA ILE A 126 0.43 1.65 16.88
C ILE A 126 0.50 2.87 17.81
N TYR A 127 -0.21 2.84 18.93
CA TYR A 127 -0.22 3.97 19.87
C TYR A 127 1.15 4.19 20.53
N GLN A 128 1.90 3.13 20.79
CA GLN A 128 3.25 3.25 21.34
C GLN A 128 4.21 3.93 20.34
N ILE A 129 4.12 3.55 19.07
CA ILE A 129 4.90 4.19 18.00
C ILE A 129 4.59 5.67 17.92
N LEU A 130 3.31 6.03 17.95
CA LEU A 130 2.89 7.44 17.91
C LEU A 130 3.40 8.22 19.11
N ASP A 131 3.31 7.64 20.30
CA ASP A 131 3.78 8.27 21.52
C ASP A 131 5.28 8.53 21.44
N ASP A 132 6.07 7.52 21.06
CA ASP A 132 7.51 7.63 20.92
C ASP A 132 7.93 8.64 19.82
N ALA A 133 7.10 8.83 18.82
CA ALA A 133 7.35 9.79 17.74
C ALA A 133 6.84 11.22 18.06
N GLY A 134 6.17 11.40 19.21
CA GLY A 134 5.59 12.68 19.57
C GLY A 134 4.33 13.04 18.79
N LEU A 135 3.61 12.03 18.30
CA LEU A 135 2.41 12.20 17.47
C LEU A 135 1.12 11.73 18.17
N SER A 136 1.18 11.44 19.46
CA SER A 136 0.00 11.05 20.21
C SER A 136 -1.00 12.19 20.28
N GLU A 137 -2.29 11.85 20.14
CA GLU A 137 -3.38 12.79 20.43
C GLU A 137 -3.56 12.91 21.94
N GLU A 138 -3.76 14.12 22.38
CA GLU A 138 -4.12 14.41 23.79
C GLU A 138 -5.63 14.58 23.92
#